data_f65ff7338e4c9dc64ba49c347e2f8944
#
_entry.id   f65ff7338e4c9dc64ba49c347e2f8944
#
_cell.length_a   1.000
_cell.length_b   1.000
_cell.length_c   1.000
_cell.angle_alpha   90.00
_cell.angle_beta   90.00
_cell.angle_gamma   90.00
#
_symmetry.space_group_name_H-M   'P 1'
#
loop_
_entity.id
_entity.type
_entity.pdbx_description
1 polymer ?
#
loop_
_entity_poly.entity_id
_entity_poly.type
_entity_poly.pdbx_seq_one_letter_code
_entity_poly.pdbx_strand_id
1 'polypeptide(L)'
;VLYESIYNNNTLKVAKAISHTLGCRLIKASEAMEEDLTKYETIGLGSGIYFGNLHPSIINIAKNFDNSPQRVFIFSTRGNPIHGKYHGQLKEILNTKGKRIVGEISFKGYDGTGPFLIFGGGNIGRPNERDLSQSISFIRKALPEYCIKDYYKLLDNRLPVIDGSTNKYYYKDGKNLFLLRGDIVSINQNLCTGCGRCKTVCPMGVIELIDKKAIPDKELDCTLCNLCCINCKERAITLHYNWRDTINVAKRHKNKKSL
;
A
#
# COMPACT_ATOMS: atom_id res chain seq x y z
N VAL A 1 11.85 -6.86 5.01
CA VAL A 1 10.37 -6.84 5.02
C VAL A 1 9.88 -6.64 3.60
N LEU A 2 9.08 -7.58 3.12
CA LEU A 2 8.41 -7.51 1.81
C LEU A 2 6.99 -7.00 2.01
N TYR A 3 6.52 -6.10 1.16
CA TYR A 3 5.17 -5.56 1.28
C TYR A 3 4.51 -5.26 -0.06
N GLU A 4 3.17 -5.29 -0.06
CA GLU A 4 2.36 -4.67 -1.11
C GLU A 4 1.33 -3.74 -0.49
N SER A 5 1.24 -2.53 -1.01
CA SER A 5 0.34 -1.49 -0.50
C SER A 5 -0.22 -0.68 -1.65
N ILE A 6 -1.49 -0.94 -2.01
CA ILE A 6 -2.16 -0.27 -3.12
C ILE A 6 -2.96 0.92 -2.61
N TYR A 7 -3.73 0.74 -1.51
CA TYR A 7 -4.66 1.75 -1.04
C TYR A 7 -4.08 2.59 0.10
N ASN A 8 -4.05 3.91 -0.10
CA ASN A 8 -3.73 4.94 0.90
C ASN A 8 -2.45 4.68 1.72
N ASN A 9 -1.52 3.89 1.17
CA ASN A 9 -0.28 3.49 1.83
C ASN A 9 -0.49 2.85 3.22
N ASN A 10 -1.66 2.24 3.48
CA ASN A 10 -1.97 1.66 4.78
C ASN A 10 -0.93 0.62 5.21
N THR A 11 -0.69 -0.37 4.36
CA THR A 11 0.31 -1.42 4.62
C THR A 11 1.73 -0.85 4.66
N LEU A 12 2.05 0.11 3.79
CA LEU A 12 3.36 0.75 3.77
C LEU A 12 3.68 1.47 5.09
N LYS A 13 2.70 2.16 5.71
CA LYS A 13 2.90 2.81 7.01
C LYS A 13 3.33 1.79 8.07
N VAL A 14 2.64 0.66 8.15
CA VAL A 14 2.96 -0.43 9.08
C VAL A 14 4.30 -1.07 8.72
N ALA A 15 4.54 -1.34 7.43
CA ALA A 15 5.78 -1.94 6.94
C ALA A 15 7.01 -1.08 7.27
N LYS A 16 6.91 0.25 7.13
CA LYS A 16 7.95 1.20 7.53
C LYS A 16 8.25 1.12 9.03
N ALA A 17 7.21 1.11 9.87
CA ALA A 17 7.38 1.00 11.33
C ALA A 17 8.08 -0.31 11.71
N ILE A 18 7.70 -1.42 11.12
CA ILE A 18 8.31 -2.73 11.35
C ILE A 18 9.76 -2.77 10.85
N SER A 19 9.99 -2.39 9.59
CA SER A 19 11.33 -2.37 8.98
C SER A 19 12.30 -1.52 9.78
N HIS A 20 11.84 -0.37 10.25
CA HIS A 20 12.63 0.53 11.08
C HIS A 20 12.96 -0.08 12.44
N THR A 21 11.99 -0.72 13.09
CA THR A 21 12.20 -1.39 14.39
C THR A 21 13.23 -2.51 14.29
N LEU A 22 13.28 -3.20 13.14
CA LEU A 22 14.23 -4.28 12.87
C LEU A 22 15.55 -3.79 12.27
N GLY A 23 15.67 -2.53 11.86
CA GLY A 23 16.83 -2.03 11.14
C GLY A 23 17.07 -2.74 9.81
N CYS A 24 16.03 -3.20 9.13
CA CYS A 24 16.13 -4.06 7.96
C CYS A 24 15.61 -3.39 6.68
N ARG A 25 15.94 -3.98 5.52
CA ARG A 25 15.46 -3.51 4.22
C ARG A 25 13.93 -3.64 4.12
N LEU A 26 13.33 -2.66 3.48
CA LEU A 26 11.92 -2.64 3.08
C LEU A 26 11.86 -2.75 1.55
N ILE A 27 11.23 -3.80 1.04
CA ILE A 27 11.24 -4.14 -0.38
C ILE A 27 9.79 -4.28 -0.84
N LYS A 28 9.42 -3.60 -1.92
CA LYS A 28 8.09 -3.74 -2.51
C LYS A 28 7.99 -5.10 -3.23
N ALA A 29 6.79 -5.68 -3.26
CA ALA A 29 6.58 -7.00 -3.86
C ALA A 29 7.01 -7.08 -5.34
N SER A 30 6.92 -5.99 -6.09
CA SER A 30 7.40 -5.90 -7.48
C SER A 30 8.92 -6.06 -7.63
N GLU A 31 9.68 -5.66 -6.61
CA GLU A 31 11.15 -5.72 -6.59
C GLU A 31 11.64 -7.04 -5.98
N ALA A 32 10.80 -7.68 -5.17
CA ALA A 32 11.16 -8.91 -4.45
C ALA A 32 11.34 -10.13 -5.37
N MET A 33 10.83 -10.07 -6.61
CA MET A 33 11.00 -11.15 -7.60
C MET A 33 12.43 -11.24 -8.13
N GLU A 34 13.19 -10.15 -8.07
CA GLU A 34 14.60 -10.07 -8.49
C GLU A 34 15.57 -10.28 -7.30
N GLU A 35 15.03 -10.38 -6.09
CA GLU A 35 15.81 -10.51 -4.87
C GLU A 35 16.04 -11.98 -4.50
N ASP A 36 17.26 -12.35 -4.23
CA ASP A 36 17.59 -13.65 -3.63
C ASP A 36 17.13 -13.66 -2.17
N LEU A 37 15.99 -14.30 -1.91
CA LEU A 37 15.39 -14.38 -0.59
C LEU A 37 16.01 -15.44 0.31
N THR A 38 16.83 -16.34 -0.23
CA THR A 38 17.47 -17.43 0.54
C THR A 38 18.51 -16.91 1.54
N LYS A 39 19.08 -15.73 1.26
CA LYS A 39 20.07 -15.08 2.14
C LYS A 39 19.50 -14.47 3.42
N TYR A 40 18.17 -14.42 3.56
CA TYR A 40 17.53 -13.86 4.75
C TYR A 40 17.06 -14.97 5.70
N GLU A 41 17.50 -14.91 6.94
CA GLU A 41 17.04 -15.83 7.99
C GLU A 41 15.57 -15.59 8.38
N THR A 42 15.12 -14.33 8.31
CA THR A 42 13.77 -13.95 8.70
C THR A 42 13.17 -13.02 7.64
N ILE A 43 11.94 -13.32 7.22
CA ILE A 43 11.22 -12.55 6.19
C ILE A 43 9.88 -12.08 6.76
N GLY A 44 9.58 -10.79 6.63
CA GLY A 44 8.25 -10.24 6.92
C GLY A 44 7.44 -10.12 5.63
N LEU A 45 6.20 -10.60 5.65
CA LEU A 45 5.27 -10.51 4.53
C LEU A 45 4.08 -9.62 4.89
N GLY A 46 3.95 -8.49 4.19
CA GLY A 46 2.93 -7.48 4.44
C GLY A 46 2.00 -7.24 3.26
N SER A 47 0.69 -7.20 3.49
CA SER A 47 -0.30 -6.94 2.44
C SER A 47 -1.51 -6.16 2.95
N GLY A 48 -2.13 -5.38 2.06
CA GLY A 48 -3.53 -5.01 2.24
C GLY A 48 -4.45 -6.21 2.06
N ILE A 49 -5.65 -6.12 2.61
CA ILE A 49 -6.72 -7.10 2.38
C ILE A 49 -7.63 -6.58 1.27
N TYR A 50 -7.67 -7.30 0.17
CA TYR A 50 -8.45 -6.97 -1.03
C TYR A 50 -9.48 -8.06 -1.26
N PHE A 51 -10.77 -7.73 -1.16
CA PHE A 51 -11.87 -8.68 -1.30
C PHE A 51 -11.73 -9.95 -0.43
N GLY A 52 -11.23 -9.75 0.80
CA GLY A 52 -11.06 -10.83 1.77
C GLY A 52 -9.78 -11.67 1.61
N ASN A 53 -8.85 -11.27 0.73
CA ASN A 53 -7.59 -11.97 0.49
C ASN A 53 -6.39 -11.03 0.58
N LEU A 54 -5.21 -11.59 0.76
CA LEU A 54 -3.95 -10.89 0.57
C LEU A 54 -3.71 -10.59 -0.92
N HIS A 55 -2.92 -9.59 -1.22
CA HIS A 55 -2.57 -9.25 -2.60
C HIS A 55 -1.86 -10.42 -3.30
N PRO A 56 -2.20 -10.73 -4.58
CA PRO A 56 -1.62 -11.85 -5.30
C PRO A 56 -0.08 -11.84 -5.38
N SER A 57 0.54 -10.66 -5.43
CA SER A 57 2.01 -10.55 -5.46
C SER A 57 2.66 -11.18 -4.22
N ILE A 58 2.09 -10.96 -3.03
CA ILE A 58 2.60 -11.56 -1.79
C ILE A 58 2.40 -13.07 -1.78
N ILE A 59 1.27 -13.54 -2.29
CA ILE A 59 1.01 -14.98 -2.43
C ILE A 59 1.99 -15.62 -3.43
N ASN A 60 2.27 -14.95 -4.56
CA ASN A 60 3.21 -15.46 -5.55
C ASN A 60 4.65 -15.51 -5.02
N ILE A 61 5.08 -14.49 -4.25
CA ILE A 61 6.38 -14.52 -3.59
C ILE A 61 6.48 -15.75 -2.68
N ALA A 62 5.46 -16.01 -1.86
CA ALA A 62 5.46 -17.15 -0.96
C ALA A 62 5.47 -18.51 -1.69
N LYS A 63 4.76 -18.62 -2.82
CA LYS A 63 4.80 -19.82 -3.69
C LYS A 63 6.19 -20.09 -4.25
N ASN A 64 6.97 -19.05 -4.52
CA ASN A 64 8.32 -19.14 -5.07
C ASN A 64 9.42 -19.30 -4.00
N PHE A 65 9.05 -19.35 -2.72
CA PHE A 65 10.03 -19.68 -1.68
C PHE A 65 10.60 -21.08 -1.91
N ASP A 66 11.88 -21.23 -1.63
CA ASP A 66 12.51 -22.54 -1.50
C ASP A 66 11.98 -23.29 -0.26
N ASN A 67 12.43 -24.50 -0.05
CA ASN A 67 12.04 -25.32 1.11
C ASN A 67 13.01 -25.17 2.31
N SER A 68 13.81 -24.09 2.36
CA SER A 68 14.70 -23.82 3.48
C SER A 68 13.92 -23.38 4.74
N PRO A 69 14.41 -23.70 5.95
CA PRO A 69 13.74 -23.39 7.20
C PRO A 69 13.97 -21.93 7.61
N GLN A 70 13.27 -20.99 6.97
CA GLN A 70 13.28 -19.58 7.33
C GLN A 70 12.15 -19.22 8.29
N ARG A 71 12.37 -18.22 9.12
CA ARG A 71 11.31 -17.62 9.94
C ARG A 71 10.51 -16.61 9.13
N VAL A 72 9.19 -16.64 9.28
CA VAL A 72 8.30 -15.70 8.58
C VAL A 72 7.32 -15.10 9.59
N PHE A 73 7.12 -13.77 9.53
CA PHE A 73 6.00 -13.13 10.19
C PHE A 73 5.08 -12.48 9.15
N ILE A 74 3.79 -12.42 9.47
CA ILE A 74 2.76 -11.93 8.56
C ILE A 74 2.09 -10.70 9.16
N PHE A 75 1.92 -9.66 8.38
CA PHE A 75 1.11 -8.52 8.79
C PHE A 75 0.20 -8.05 7.66
N SER A 76 -0.96 -7.51 8.02
CA SER A 76 -1.89 -6.98 7.01
C SER A 76 -2.61 -5.72 7.49
N THR A 77 -3.17 -4.99 6.52
CA THR A 77 -4.11 -3.90 6.80
C THR A 77 -5.44 -4.17 6.11
N ARG A 78 -6.55 -3.93 6.79
CA ARG A 78 -7.90 -4.23 6.31
C ARG A 78 -8.85 -3.06 6.50
N GLY A 79 -9.76 -2.86 5.53
CA GLY A 79 -10.86 -1.92 5.63
C GLY A 79 -12.02 -2.47 6.47
N ASN A 80 -12.28 -3.77 6.39
CA ASN A 80 -13.35 -4.41 7.14
C ASN A 80 -13.11 -4.29 8.67
N PRO A 81 -14.05 -3.79 9.45
CA PRO A 81 -13.94 -3.73 10.91
C PRO A 81 -13.87 -5.13 11.56
N ILE A 82 -14.49 -6.13 10.94
CA ILE A 82 -14.49 -7.52 11.43
C ILE A 82 -13.19 -8.21 11.04
N HIS A 83 -12.57 -8.87 12.00
CA HIS A 83 -11.35 -9.66 11.75
C HIS A 83 -11.72 -11.00 11.09
N GLY A 84 -11.21 -11.22 9.87
CA GLY A 84 -11.40 -12.47 9.12
C GLY A 84 -10.14 -13.35 9.13
N LYS A 85 -10.26 -14.57 8.60
CA LYS A 85 -9.14 -15.53 8.44
C LYS A 85 -8.32 -15.21 7.17
N TYR A 86 -7.90 -13.95 7.00
CA TYR A 86 -7.28 -13.47 5.77
C TYR A 86 -5.92 -14.08 5.44
N HIS A 87 -5.19 -14.56 6.45
CA HIS A 87 -3.86 -15.13 6.28
C HIS A 87 -3.85 -16.63 5.99
N GLY A 88 -5.03 -17.29 5.95
CA GLY A 88 -5.15 -18.75 5.85
C GLY A 88 -4.37 -19.32 4.67
N GLN A 89 -4.62 -18.82 3.45
CA GLN A 89 -3.96 -19.27 2.24
C GLN A 89 -2.43 -19.08 2.32
N LEU A 90 -1.97 -17.93 2.79
CA LEU A 90 -0.54 -17.66 2.92
C LEU A 90 0.11 -18.62 3.92
N LYS A 91 -0.53 -18.86 5.06
CA LYS A 91 -0.01 -19.80 6.08
C LYS A 91 0.09 -21.23 5.55
N GLU A 92 -0.88 -21.67 4.76
CA GLU A 92 -0.85 -22.99 4.13
C GLU A 92 0.35 -23.12 3.19
N ILE A 93 0.57 -22.13 2.31
CA ILE A 93 1.72 -22.10 1.41
C ILE A 93 3.04 -22.11 2.20
N LEU A 94 3.17 -21.27 3.22
CA LEU A 94 4.37 -21.19 4.03
C LEU A 94 4.66 -22.51 4.76
N ASN A 95 3.63 -23.17 5.29
CA ASN A 95 3.76 -24.47 5.93
C ASN A 95 4.22 -25.55 4.94
N THR A 96 3.65 -25.58 3.72
CA THR A 96 4.07 -26.51 2.65
C THR A 96 5.54 -26.26 2.26
N LYS A 97 6.01 -25.02 2.33
CA LYS A 97 7.41 -24.64 2.08
C LYS A 97 8.34 -24.83 3.28
N GLY A 98 7.85 -25.43 4.37
CA GLY A 98 8.65 -25.65 5.58
C GLY A 98 9.04 -24.38 6.34
N LYS A 99 8.36 -23.25 6.10
CA LYS A 99 8.66 -21.99 6.77
C LYS A 99 8.07 -21.97 8.18
N ARG A 100 8.83 -21.45 9.14
CA ARG A 100 8.39 -21.29 10.53
C ARG A 100 7.69 -19.93 10.70
N ILE A 101 6.36 -19.93 10.86
CA ILE A 101 5.61 -18.71 11.14
C ILE A 101 5.79 -18.31 12.60
N VAL A 102 6.45 -17.18 12.86
CA VAL A 102 6.75 -16.66 14.21
C VAL A 102 5.68 -15.71 14.75
N GLY A 103 4.75 -15.28 13.90
CA GLY A 103 3.61 -14.47 14.33
C GLY A 103 2.83 -13.90 13.17
N GLU A 104 1.58 -13.48 13.47
CA GLU A 104 0.73 -12.79 12.51
C GLU A 104 -0.09 -11.69 13.19
N ILE A 105 -0.35 -10.59 12.48
CA ILE A 105 -1.14 -9.46 12.97
C ILE A 105 -1.87 -8.76 11.83
N SER A 106 -3.05 -8.18 12.12
CA SER A 106 -3.83 -7.41 11.14
C SER A 106 -4.33 -6.12 11.76
N PHE A 107 -4.07 -5.01 11.08
CA PHE A 107 -4.44 -3.66 11.52
C PHE A 107 -5.65 -3.15 10.73
N LYS A 108 -6.38 -2.19 11.31
CA LYS A 108 -7.37 -1.42 10.56
C LYS A 108 -6.62 -0.45 9.63
N GLY A 109 -7.06 -0.37 8.38
CA GLY A 109 -6.61 0.62 7.40
C GLY A 109 -7.78 1.47 6.94
N TYR A 110 -7.53 2.72 6.58
CA TYR A 110 -8.53 3.56 5.97
C TYR A 110 -9.07 2.89 4.68
N ASP A 111 -10.38 2.86 4.55
CA ASP A 111 -11.07 2.31 3.39
C ASP A 111 -12.07 3.32 2.85
N GLY A 112 -11.74 3.89 1.69
CA GLY A 112 -12.60 4.82 0.96
C GLY A 112 -13.33 4.15 -0.21
N THR A 113 -13.53 2.82 -0.18
CA THR A 113 -14.13 2.08 -1.30
C THR A 113 -15.50 1.51 -0.97
N GLY A 114 -16.27 1.21 -2.02
CA GLY A 114 -17.58 0.58 -1.91
C GLY A 114 -18.53 1.32 -0.96
N PRO A 115 -19.23 0.62 -0.05
CA PRO A 115 -20.23 1.24 0.82
C PRO A 115 -19.64 2.27 1.79
N PHE A 116 -18.36 2.22 2.10
CA PHE A 116 -17.72 3.21 2.98
C PHE A 116 -17.68 4.62 2.40
N LEU A 117 -17.74 4.77 1.08
CA LEU A 117 -17.82 6.07 0.40
C LEU A 117 -19.02 6.90 0.86
N ILE A 118 -20.17 6.27 1.07
CA ILE A 118 -21.41 6.94 1.48
C ILE A 118 -21.23 7.60 2.85
N PHE A 119 -20.36 7.04 3.70
CA PHE A 119 -20.08 7.50 5.06
C PHE A 119 -18.80 8.30 5.18
N GLY A 120 -18.20 8.75 4.05
CA GLY A 120 -16.95 9.50 4.07
C GLY A 120 -15.70 8.65 4.33
N GLY A 121 -15.82 7.33 4.28
CA GLY A 121 -14.74 6.36 4.48
C GLY A 121 -14.88 5.52 5.75
N GLY A 122 -14.35 4.32 5.70
CA GLY A 122 -14.22 3.42 6.84
C GLY A 122 -12.86 3.56 7.53
N ASN A 123 -12.81 3.41 8.85
CA ASN A 123 -11.57 3.48 9.64
C ASN A 123 -10.77 4.78 9.41
N ILE A 124 -11.43 5.93 9.42
CA ILE A 124 -10.80 7.24 9.19
C ILE A 124 -9.59 7.43 10.11
N GLY A 125 -8.47 7.91 9.53
CA GLY A 125 -7.23 8.14 10.25
C GLY A 125 -6.40 6.88 10.57
N ARG A 126 -6.80 5.71 10.06
CA ARG A 126 -6.07 4.45 10.32
C ARG A 126 -5.21 4.03 9.10
N PRO A 127 -4.06 3.35 9.29
CA PRO A 127 -3.39 3.10 10.57
C PRO A 127 -2.92 4.41 11.22
N ASN A 128 -3.08 4.51 12.54
CA ASN A 128 -2.62 5.63 13.35
C ASN A 128 -1.46 5.23 14.27
N GLU A 129 -0.98 6.16 15.12
CA GLU A 129 0.14 5.92 16.03
C GLU A 129 -0.07 4.71 16.95
N ARG A 130 -1.32 4.45 17.37
CA ARG A 130 -1.64 3.26 18.18
C ARG A 130 -1.40 1.97 17.41
N ASP A 131 -1.77 1.94 16.12
CA ASP A 131 -1.53 0.77 15.25
C ASP A 131 -0.04 0.56 15.02
N LEU A 132 0.70 1.66 14.79
CA LEU A 132 2.15 1.60 14.62
C LEU A 132 2.84 1.13 15.90
N SER A 133 2.44 1.63 17.06
CA SER A 133 2.93 1.15 18.36
C SER A 133 2.62 -0.32 18.60
N GLN A 134 1.44 -0.79 18.19
CA GLN A 134 1.09 -2.20 18.26
C GLN A 134 1.95 -3.05 17.31
N SER A 135 2.29 -2.55 16.12
CA SER A 135 3.17 -3.25 15.19
C SER A 135 4.59 -3.40 15.73
N ILE A 136 5.09 -2.36 16.38
CA ILE A 136 6.39 -2.36 17.07
C ILE A 136 6.38 -3.37 18.21
N SER A 137 5.34 -3.34 19.04
CA SER A 137 5.18 -4.27 20.17
C SER A 137 5.09 -5.74 19.71
N PHE A 138 4.36 -5.98 18.60
CA PHE A 138 4.27 -7.28 17.97
C PHE A 138 5.65 -7.79 17.53
N ILE A 139 6.44 -6.96 16.84
CA ILE A 139 7.77 -7.33 16.38
C ILE A 139 8.74 -7.57 17.55
N ARG A 140 8.71 -6.71 18.56
CA ARG A 140 9.54 -6.89 19.76
C ARG A 140 9.26 -8.18 20.49
N LYS A 141 8.01 -8.66 20.45
CA LYS A 141 7.63 -9.95 21.02
C LYS A 141 8.02 -11.13 20.12
N ALA A 142 7.85 -10.99 18.81
CA ALA A 142 8.09 -12.08 17.86
C ALA A 142 9.58 -12.29 17.55
N LEU A 143 10.37 -11.19 17.58
CA LEU A 143 11.78 -11.14 17.16
C LEU A 143 12.60 -10.18 18.06
N PRO A 144 12.64 -10.42 19.37
CA PRO A 144 13.27 -9.48 20.32
C PRO A 144 14.76 -9.27 20.05
N GLU A 145 15.44 -10.26 19.49
CA GLU A 145 16.88 -10.26 19.22
C GLU A 145 17.29 -9.30 18.09
N TYR A 146 16.34 -8.91 17.23
CA TYR A 146 16.63 -8.05 16.07
C TYR A 146 16.19 -6.59 16.23
N CYS A 147 15.54 -6.24 17.34
CA CYS A 147 14.97 -4.90 17.49
C CYS A 147 16.01 -3.87 17.90
N ILE A 148 16.11 -2.78 17.12
CA ILE A 148 16.90 -1.61 17.47
C ILE A 148 16.17 -0.70 18.46
N LYS A 149 16.95 -0.01 19.32
CA LYS A 149 16.42 0.73 20.47
C LYS A 149 15.80 2.11 20.13
N ASP A 150 16.18 2.75 19.01
CA ASP A 150 15.79 4.14 18.71
C ASP A 150 14.94 4.26 17.43
N TYR A 151 13.62 4.36 17.62
CA TYR A 151 12.64 4.40 16.52
C TYR A 151 12.38 5.79 15.93
N TYR A 152 12.58 6.87 16.65
CA TYR A 152 12.00 8.17 16.29
C TYR A 152 12.79 9.05 15.30
N LYS A 153 13.89 8.59 14.72
CA LYS A 153 14.82 9.43 13.93
C LYS A 153 14.69 9.42 12.41
N LEU A 154 13.79 8.63 11.80
CA LEU A 154 13.83 8.43 10.34
C LEU A 154 12.45 8.45 9.65
N LEU A 155 11.70 9.52 9.75
CA LEU A 155 10.66 9.82 8.76
C LEU A 155 11.31 10.63 7.64
N ASP A 156 11.73 9.94 6.59
CA ASP A 156 12.31 10.55 5.41
C ASP A 156 11.23 10.92 4.39
N ASN A 157 11.09 12.22 4.13
CA ASN A 157 10.17 12.79 3.13
C ASN A 157 10.84 12.72 1.75
N ARG A 158 10.54 11.68 0.96
CA ARG A 158 10.97 11.63 -0.43
C ARG A 158 9.90 12.24 -1.33
N LEU A 159 10.25 13.34 -1.99
CA LEU A 159 9.39 14.04 -2.93
C LEU A 159 9.47 13.41 -4.33
N PRO A 160 8.38 13.37 -5.10
CA PRO A 160 8.39 12.92 -6.50
C PRO A 160 9.11 13.92 -7.41
N VAL A 161 9.74 13.42 -8.46
CA VAL A 161 10.39 14.23 -9.51
C VAL A 161 9.45 14.36 -10.71
N ILE A 162 9.29 15.58 -11.21
CA ILE A 162 8.46 15.90 -12.37
C ILE A 162 9.38 16.17 -13.56
N ASP A 163 9.10 15.51 -14.69
CA ASP A 163 9.65 15.93 -15.99
C ASP A 163 8.63 16.86 -16.67
N GLY A 164 8.88 18.17 -16.60
CA GLY A 164 8.01 19.18 -17.17
C GLY A 164 8.00 19.24 -18.70
N SER A 165 8.87 18.46 -19.39
CA SER A 165 8.99 18.50 -20.86
C SER A 165 7.96 17.62 -21.59
N THR A 166 7.34 16.64 -20.91
CA THR A 166 6.52 15.62 -21.58
C THR A 166 5.10 15.45 -21.04
N ASN A 167 4.63 16.27 -20.09
CA ASN A 167 3.39 16.03 -19.34
C ASN A 167 3.29 14.61 -18.73
N LYS A 168 4.42 13.95 -18.54
CA LYS A 168 4.53 12.64 -17.93
C LYS A 168 5.06 12.79 -16.53
N TYR A 169 4.41 12.15 -15.58
CA TYR A 169 4.79 12.19 -14.17
C TYR A 169 5.56 10.92 -13.83
N TYR A 170 6.68 11.08 -13.14
CA TYR A 170 7.52 9.97 -12.71
C TYR A 170 7.66 9.98 -11.19
N TYR A 171 7.57 8.81 -10.58
CA TYR A 171 7.99 8.59 -9.22
C TYR A 171 9.43 8.06 -9.21
N LYS A 172 10.31 8.65 -8.38
CA LYS A 172 11.69 8.23 -8.24
C LYS A 172 11.87 7.50 -6.90
N ASP A 173 12.18 6.23 -6.94
CA ASP A 173 12.62 5.46 -5.78
C ASP A 173 14.08 5.03 -5.99
N GLY A 174 15.00 5.68 -5.26
CA GLY A 174 16.42 5.50 -5.46
C GLY A 174 16.88 5.86 -6.89
N LYS A 175 17.34 4.88 -7.66
CA LYS A 175 17.77 5.03 -9.07
C LYS A 175 16.65 4.75 -10.09
N ASN A 176 15.50 4.23 -9.66
CA ASN A 176 14.42 3.79 -10.54
C ASN A 176 13.37 4.90 -10.73
N LEU A 177 13.02 5.13 -12.00
CA LEU A 177 11.94 6.03 -12.42
C LEU A 177 10.73 5.19 -12.83
N PHE A 178 9.60 5.38 -12.14
CA PHE A 178 8.33 4.73 -12.47
C PHE A 178 7.41 5.73 -13.16
N LEU A 179 6.97 5.39 -14.37
CA LEU A 179 6.05 6.21 -15.13
C LEU A 179 4.66 6.18 -14.48
N LEU A 180 4.19 7.35 -14.04
CA LEU A 180 2.81 7.58 -13.60
C LEU A 180 2.01 8.03 -14.81
N ARG A 181 1.00 7.26 -15.21
CA ARG A 181 0.19 7.58 -16.38
C ARG A 181 -0.86 8.64 -16.02
N GLY A 182 -0.91 9.76 -16.73
CA GLY A 182 -1.97 10.78 -16.62
C GLY A 182 -3.25 10.43 -17.40
N ASP A 183 -3.59 9.14 -17.53
CA ASP A 183 -4.71 8.66 -18.35
C ASP A 183 -6.02 8.55 -17.55
N ILE A 184 -5.97 8.50 -16.23
CA ILE A 184 -7.14 8.30 -15.35
C ILE A 184 -7.53 9.62 -14.70
N VAL A 185 -6.57 10.36 -14.17
CA VAL A 185 -6.78 11.63 -13.45
C VAL A 185 -6.11 12.77 -14.20
N SER A 186 -6.88 13.61 -14.85
CA SER A 186 -6.37 14.83 -15.48
C SER A 186 -6.60 16.03 -14.57
N ILE A 187 -5.59 16.87 -14.41
CA ILE A 187 -5.68 18.12 -13.64
C ILE A 187 -5.25 19.27 -14.53
N ASN A 188 -6.21 20.16 -14.84
CA ASN A 188 -5.93 21.38 -15.60
C ASN A 188 -5.11 22.35 -14.73
N GLN A 189 -3.84 22.50 -15.04
CA GLN A 189 -2.89 23.31 -14.26
C GLN A 189 -3.21 24.80 -14.32
N ASN A 190 -3.88 25.29 -15.38
CA ASN A 190 -4.28 26.69 -15.49
C ASN A 190 -5.43 27.02 -14.54
N LEU A 191 -6.33 26.07 -14.30
CA LEU A 191 -7.45 26.24 -13.37
C LEU A 191 -7.06 25.91 -11.92
N CYS A 192 -6.01 25.09 -11.71
CA CYS A 192 -5.61 24.67 -10.40
C CYS A 192 -5.00 25.81 -9.58
N THR A 193 -5.62 26.16 -8.46
CA THR A 193 -5.14 27.20 -7.53
C THR A 193 -4.19 26.66 -6.44
N GLY A 194 -3.96 25.35 -6.40
CA GLY A 194 -3.10 24.73 -5.40
C GLY A 194 -3.68 24.66 -3.99
N CYS A 195 -5.00 24.78 -3.85
CA CYS A 195 -5.67 24.83 -2.53
C CYS A 195 -5.56 23.55 -1.69
N GLY A 196 -5.08 22.43 -2.25
CA GLY A 196 -4.82 21.17 -1.55
C GLY A 196 -6.05 20.32 -1.23
N ARG A 197 -7.26 20.81 -1.45
CA ARG A 197 -8.48 20.09 -1.06
C ARG A 197 -8.58 18.69 -1.70
N CYS A 198 -8.22 18.55 -2.97
CA CYS A 198 -8.22 17.27 -3.68
C CYS A 198 -7.25 16.24 -3.08
N LYS A 199 -6.11 16.68 -2.57
CA LYS A 199 -5.18 15.84 -1.81
C LYS A 199 -5.80 15.37 -0.50
N THR A 200 -6.43 16.28 0.24
CA THR A 200 -7.03 15.97 1.54
C THR A 200 -8.19 14.98 1.45
N VAL A 201 -9.06 15.13 0.42
CA VAL A 201 -10.24 14.26 0.26
C VAL A 201 -9.94 12.95 -0.46
N CYS A 202 -8.75 12.78 -1.05
CA CYS A 202 -8.42 11.58 -1.78
C CYS A 202 -8.11 10.41 -0.81
N PRO A 203 -8.98 9.38 -0.71
CA PRO A 203 -8.77 8.26 0.20
C PRO A 203 -7.55 7.42 -0.18
N MET A 204 -7.15 7.49 -1.45
CA MET A 204 -6.07 6.70 -2.03
C MET A 204 -4.73 7.43 -2.01
N GLY A 205 -4.72 8.73 -1.69
CA GLY A 205 -3.52 9.55 -1.72
C GLY A 205 -2.89 9.65 -3.12
N VAL A 206 -3.72 9.61 -4.18
CA VAL A 206 -3.23 9.65 -5.58
C VAL A 206 -2.90 11.06 -6.07
N ILE A 207 -3.22 12.10 -5.28
CA ILE A 207 -2.97 13.49 -5.64
C ILE A 207 -2.00 14.10 -4.64
N GLU A 208 -0.90 14.61 -5.14
CA GLU A 208 0.09 15.38 -4.39
C GLU A 208 0.07 16.86 -4.78
N LEU A 209 0.62 17.70 -3.91
CA LEU A 209 0.87 19.11 -4.21
C LEU A 209 2.37 19.32 -4.43
N ILE A 210 2.72 19.79 -5.62
CA ILE A 210 4.09 20.13 -5.98
C ILE A 210 4.07 21.55 -6.54
N ASP A 211 4.93 22.40 -6.04
CA ASP A 211 5.03 23.82 -6.41
C ASP A 211 3.66 24.55 -6.43
N LYS A 212 2.86 24.29 -5.40
CA LYS A 212 1.50 24.82 -5.26
C LYS A 212 0.54 24.41 -6.39
N LYS A 213 0.78 23.28 -7.04
CA LYS A 213 -0.10 22.69 -8.05
C LYS A 213 -0.43 21.24 -7.67
N ALA A 214 -1.69 20.87 -7.89
CA ALA A 214 -2.11 19.48 -7.68
C ALA A 214 -1.65 18.61 -8.85
N ILE A 215 -1.11 17.44 -8.55
CA ILE A 215 -0.54 16.52 -9.54
C ILE A 215 -0.97 15.09 -9.18
N PRO A 216 -1.43 14.28 -10.16
CA PRO A 216 -1.69 12.87 -9.94
C PRO A 216 -0.34 12.13 -9.79
N ASP A 217 -0.09 11.59 -8.59
CA ASP A 217 1.17 10.89 -8.26
C ASP A 217 1.06 9.38 -8.46
N LYS A 218 -0.08 8.79 -8.07
CA LYS A 218 -0.31 7.33 -8.11
C LYS A 218 -1.68 7.01 -8.69
N GLU A 219 -1.97 7.50 -9.87
CA GLU A 219 -3.31 7.38 -10.44
C GLU A 219 -3.80 5.94 -10.67
N LEU A 220 -2.88 4.97 -10.84
CA LEU A 220 -3.25 3.55 -10.92
C LEU A 220 -3.92 3.03 -9.64
N ASP A 221 -3.70 3.70 -8.51
CA ASP A 221 -4.35 3.41 -7.25
C ASP A 221 -5.73 4.11 -7.13
N CYS A 222 -6.14 4.89 -8.14
CA CYS A 222 -7.41 5.61 -8.13
C CYS A 222 -8.59 4.65 -8.14
N THR A 223 -9.45 4.74 -7.12
CA THR A 223 -10.69 3.96 -7.02
C THR A 223 -11.87 4.61 -7.74
N LEU A 224 -11.63 5.66 -8.51
CA LEU A 224 -12.65 6.37 -9.28
C LEU A 224 -13.81 6.91 -8.42
N CYS A 225 -13.53 7.25 -7.16
CA CYS A 225 -14.54 7.69 -6.20
C CYS A 225 -15.09 9.10 -6.43
N ASN A 226 -14.49 9.85 -7.35
CA ASN A 226 -14.90 11.21 -7.78
C ASN A 226 -14.82 12.29 -6.68
N LEU A 227 -14.33 11.99 -5.48
CA LEU A 227 -14.27 12.94 -4.38
C LEU A 227 -13.39 14.16 -4.69
N CYS A 228 -12.28 13.97 -5.38
CA CYS A 228 -11.40 15.07 -5.80
C CYS A 228 -12.09 16.03 -6.77
N CYS A 229 -12.89 15.50 -7.72
CA CYS A 229 -13.64 16.33 -8.68
C CYS A 229 -14.76 17.12 -8.00
N ILE A 230 -15.56 16.46 -7.15
CA ILE A 230 -16.70 17.08 -6.44
C ILE A 230 -16.21 18.19 -5.52
N ASN A 231 -15.06 18.02 -4.89
CA ASN A 231 -14.51 18.98 -3.92
C ASN A 231 -13.61 20.04 -4.59
N CYS A 232 -13.35 19.97 -5.89
CA CYS A 232 -12.59 20.97 -6.61
C CYS A 232 -13.48 22.16 -6.98
N LYS A 233 -13.35 23.29 -6.28
CA LYS A 233 -14.11 24.51 -6.58
C LYS A 233 -13.86 25.04 -7.98
N GLU A 234 -12.62 24.93 -8.45
CA GLU A 234 -12.19 25.40 -9.77
C GLU A 234 -12.51 24.41 -10.88
N ARG A 235 -13.11 23.27 -10.57
CA ARG A 235 -13.40 22.19 -11.55
C ARG A 235 -12.20 21.81 -12.41
N ALA A 236 -11.00 21.89 -11.81
CA ALA A 236 -9.75 21.62 -12.50
C ALA A 236 -9.48 20.13 -12.74
N ILE A 237 -10.25 19.23 -12.13
CA ILE A 237 -9.97 17.79 -12.11
C ILE A 237 -11.02 17.04 -12.92
N THR A 238 -10.55 16.18 -13.83
CA THR A 238 -11.39 15.29 -14.64
C THR A 238 -10.90 13.85 -14.45
N LEU A 239 -11.84 12.93 -14.23
CA LEU A 239 -11.56 11.49 -14.24
C LEU A 239 -12.01 10.89 -15.57
N HIS A 240 -11.12 10.14 -16.22
CA HIS A 240 -11.36 9.48 -17.51
C HIS A 240 -11.73 8.02 -17.26
N TYR A 241 -13.00 7.71 -17.06
CA TYR A 241 -13.51 6.36 -16.89
C TYR A 241 -14.99 6.27 -17.22
N ASN A 242 -15.45 5.05 -17.41
CA ASN A 242 -16.88 4.75 -17.48
C ASN A 242 -17.27 3.72 -16.41
N TRP A 243 -18.57 3.61 -16.10
CA TRP A 243 -19.10 2.69 -15.10
C TRP A 243 -18.74 1.20 -15.35
N ARG A 244 -18.60 0.82 -16.62
CA ARG A 244 -18.23 -0.55 -17.00
C ARG A 244 -16.80 -0.87 -16.58
N ASP A 245 -15.90 0.10 -16.63
CA ASP A 245 -14.51 -0.07 -16.19
C ASP A 245 -14.42 -0.30 -14.70
N THR A 246 -15.21 0.43 -13.90
CA THR A 246 -15.27 0.24 -12.44
C THR A 246 -15.74 -1.17 -12.07
N ILE A 247 -16.80 -1.67 -12.73
CA ILE A 247 -17.29 -3.04 -12.53
C ILE A 247 -16.25 -4.07 -13.00
N ASN A 248 -15.56 -3.81 -14.11
CA ASN A 248 -14.55 -4.71 -14.66
C ASN A 248 -13.29 -4.78 -13.79
N VAL A 249 -12.89 -3.68 -13.16
CA VAL A 249 -11.82 -3.69 -12.16
C VAL A 249 -12.21 -4.57 -10.97
N ALA A 250 -13.41 -4.40 -10.44
CA ALA A 250 -13.91 -5.23 -9.33
C ALA A 250 -14.01 -6.71 -9.70
N LYS A 251 -14.51 -7.03 -10.90
CA LYS A 251 -14.59 -8.41 -11.42
C LYS A 251 -13.22 -9.05 -11.62
N ARG A 252 -12.24 -8.33 -12.18
CA ARG A 252 -10.86 -8.83 -12.37
C ARG A 252 -10.21 -9.23 -11.04
N HIS A 253 -10.44 -8.46 -9.98
CA HIS A 253 -9.95 -8.81 -8.65
C HIS A 253 -10.69 -10.01 -8.02
N LYS A 254 -11.97 -10.18 -8.34
CA LYS A 254 -12.77 -11.31 -7.85
C LYS A 254 -12.41 -12.64 -8.52
N ASN A 255 -12.10 -12.62 -9.82
CA ASN A 255 -11.78 -13.81 -10.63
C ASN A 255 -10.32 -14.28 -10.50
N LYS A 256 -9.42 -13.51 -9.88
CA LYS A 256 -8.08 -13.96 -9.52
C LYS A 256 -8.03 -14.93 -8.32
N LYS A 257 -9.20 -15.43 -7.87
CA LYS A 257 -9.31 -16.51 -6.87
C LYS A 257 -9.04 -17.92 -7.42
N SER A 258 -8.85 -18.07 -8.73
CA SER A 258 -8.77 -19.38 -9.40
C SER A 258 -7.53 -19.58 -10.26
N LEU A 259 -6.40 -18.99 -9.87
CA LEU A 259 -5.10 -19.33 -10.47
C LEU A 259 -4.05 -19.56 -9.39
#